data_3e0eb4f6f85dd81d9bc177ebbfabdaf3
#
_entry.id   3e0eb4f6f85dd81d9bc177ebbfabdaf3
#
_cell.length_a   1.000
_cell.length_b   1.000
_cell.length_c   1.000
_cell.angle_alpha   90.00
_cell.angle_beta   90.00
_cell.angle_gamma   90.00
#
_symmetry.space_group_name_H-M   'P 1'
#
loop_
_entity.id
_entity.type
_entity.pdbx_description
1 polymer ?
#
loop_
_entity_poly.entity_id
_entity_poly.type
_entity_poly.pdbx_seq_one_letter_code
_entity_poly.pdbx_strand_id
1 'polypeptide(L)'
;MQGFCQRRGRGGGAQPVRRAVAGWFSLVLVVAFSPVIGGSSASAHQQPGSAHQQPTSTSAISDAIFAWGGNAGGQLGDGTTDNSSEPLTVRLPVDTTVAAVAAGERHSLALTSAGALLAWGSNYEGQLGNGTTVSSGEPVPVSLPAGVRVVAVAVGANHSVALTSTGSLLAWGANNSGQLGNGTVTSSSTPIAVRLPSGTVVAAIAAGRDHNLVLTATGPAALLAWGANSEGQLGDGTRFGRSTPVAVQLPPGPTVTAIAGGGDHSLALTANGTALAWGSNSRGQLGDGTTTDSLVPIPAALPVGTEATTVAAGRTHSAVLTSAGAALAWGGNQLGQLGNGSTSDSNEPVSVTLPVGTQLTAIASGDSDHNVAIASDGTALAWGVNSQGHLGDGTTTDSATPVAVSLPTGTTLDTVAVGNNHNLALPTLQAASATVLRVSPPDPTADQDVTLTATVTCNAGDPTGSVTFRANDTDLAAVPLNSTNTATHSTRLPAGANTLIAEYTSTTSVCPDSQSEATTITIAGPPDLPTTGPNLPTLLGAAALLILSGATLLHRTRPRRPAHHPY
;
A
#
# COMPACT_ATOMS: atom_id res chain seq x y z
N MET A 1 15.91 27.30 -66.77
CA MET A 1 17.28 26.93 -67.12
C MET A 1 17.81 26.19 -65.89
N GLN A 2 17.86 24.89 -65.97
CA GLN A 2 19.03 24.00 -66.13
C GLN A 2 20.04 24.23 -64.97
N GLY A 3 20.52 23.27 -64.23
CA GLY A 3 20.45 21.81 -64.30
C GLY A 3 21.40 21.21 -63.28
N PHE A 4 21.13 19.98 -62.94
CA PHE A 4 21.99 18.83 -62.66
C PHE A 4 23.39 19.01 -62.01
N CYS A 5 23.72 18.32 -60.88
CA CYS A 5 24.39 17.02 -60.93
C CYS A 5 24.72 16.41 -59.58
N GLN A 6 24.53 15.11 -59.49
CA GLN A 6 24.90 14.14 -58.45
C GLN A 6 26.40 14.09 -58.13
N ARG A 7 26.80 13.65 -56.94
CA ARG A 7 27.60 12.42 -56.77
C ARG A 7 27.76 11.96 -55.27
N ARG A 8 27.79 10.66 -55.15
CA ARG A 8 27.95 9.76 -54.02
C ARG A 8 29.29 9.95 -53.26
N GLY A 9 29.26 9.66 -51.94
CA GLY A 9 30.42 9.32 -51.13
C GLY A 9 30.00 8.47 -49.91
N ARG A 10 30.40 7.19 -49.91
CA ARG A 10 30.27 6.24 -48.79
C ARG A 10 31.29 6.59 -47.71
N GLY A 11 30.88 6.48 -46.43
CA GLY A 11 31.78 6.47 -45.28
C GLY A 11 31.05 5.91 -44.07
N GLY A 12 31.41 4.69 -43.65
CA GLY A 12 30.87 4.02 -42.50
C GLY A 12 31.36 4.65 -41.19
N GLY A 13 30.49 4.73 -40.20
CA GLY A 13 30.81 5.18 -38.86
C GLY A 13 29.86 4.46 -37.89
N ALA A 14 30.47 3.73 -36.97
CA ALA A 14 29.85 2.87 -35.98
C ALA A 14 28.82 3.62 -35.14
N GLN A 15 27.65 3.02 -34.95
CA GLN A 15 26.64 3.45 -33.96
C GLN A 15 27.06 3.01 -32.54
N PRO A 16 26.96 3.88 -31.54
CA PRO A 16 27.07 3.45 -30.16
C PRO A 16 25.77 2.73 -29.74
N VAL A 17 25.93 1.52 -29.22
CA VAL A 17 24.89 0.71 -28.57
C VAL A 17 24.34 1.49 -27.38
N ARG A 18 23.14 2.02 -27.49
CA ARG A 18 22.39 2.53 -26.36
C ARG A 18 21.89 1.34 -25.52
N ARG A 19 22.46 1.15 -24.35
CA ARG A 19 21.89 0.29 -23.31
C ARG A 19 20.54 0.87 -22.93
N ALA A 20 19.48 0.15 -23.19
CA ALA A 20 18.16 0.41 -22.65
C ALA A 20 18.22 0.12 -21.15
N VAL A 21 18.09 1.15 -20.34
CA VAL A 21 17.76 1.03 -18.93
C VAL A 21 16.27 0.68 -18.90
N ALA A 22 15.95 -0.54 -18.50
CA ALA A 22 14.57 -0.97 -18.27
C ALA A 22 14.05 -0.22 -17.03
N GLY A 23 13.29 0.84 -17.27
CA GLY A 23 12.49 1.47 -16.24
C GLY A 23 11.29 0.55 -15.92
N TRP A 24 11.18 0.13 -14.69
CA TRP A 24 10.03 -0.60 -14.17
C TRP A 24 8.86 0.37 -14.03
N PHE A 25 7.89 0.25 -14.91
CA PHE A 25 6.61 0.95 -14.79
C PHE A 25 5.68 0.13 -13.92
N SER A 26 5.22 0.69 -12.81
CA SER A 26 4.15 0.12 -12.01
C SER A 26 2.85 0.13 -12.82
N LEU A 27 2.33 -1.05 -13.09
CA LEU A 27 1.14 -1.27 -13.92
C LEU A 27 -0.11 -1.24 -13.03
N VAL A 28 -1.01 -0.31 -13.30
CA VAL A 28 -2.32 -0.19 -12.65
C VAL A 28 -3.28 -1.24 -13.23
N LEU A 29 -3.70 -2.22 -12.43
CA LEU A 29 -4.62 -3.30 -12.87
C LEU A 29 -6.09 -2.91 -12.58
N VAL A 30 -6.83 -2.55 -13.62
CA VAL A 30 -8.29 -2.57 -13.61
C VAL A 30 -8.74 -4.03 -13.76
N VAL A 31 -9.31 -4.61 -12.71
CA VAL A 31 -9.97 -5.92 -12.84
C VAL A 31 -11.26 -5.73 -13.62
N ALA A 32 -11.17 -5.82 -14.94
CA ALA A 32 -12.33 -5.95 -15.79
C ALA A 32 -12.75 -7.44 -15.79
N PHE A 33 -13.86 -7.77 -15.14
CA PHE A 33 -14.56 -9.01 -15.42
C PHE A 33 -15.17 -8.90 -16.81
N SER A 34 -14.52 -9.46 -17.82
CA SER A 34 -15.14 -9.73 -19.13
C SER A 34 -15.85 -11.06 -19.08
N PRO A 35 -17.12 -11.15 -19.55
CA PRO A 35 -17.65 -12.42 -19.98
C PRO A 35 -16.88 -12.85 -21.22
N VAL A 36 -16.51 -14.13 -21.26
CA VAL A 36 -15.78 -14.75 -22.36
C VAL A 36 -16.59 -14.66 -23.65
N ILE A 37 -16.23 -13.70 -24.52
CA ILE A 37 -16.48 -13.76 -25.97
C ILE A 37 -15.22 -13.20 -26.63
N GLY A 38 -14.62 -13.99 -27.51
CA GLY A 38 -13.30 -13.70 -28.09
C GLY A 38 -13.25 -12.46 -28.97
N GLY A 39 -12.08 -11.81 -28.96
CA GLY A 39 -11.69 -10.79 -29.94
C GLY A 39 -10.74 -9.73 -29.40
N SER A 40 -9.48 -9.80 -29.85
CA SER A 40 -8.42 -8.77 -29.95
C SER A 40 -8.14 -7.84 -28.76
N SER A 41 -6.95 -8.05 -28.20
CA SER A 41 -6.26 -7.25 -27.19
C SER A 41 -5.95 -5.83 -27.65
N ALA A 42 -6.50 -4.83 -26.94
CA ALA A 42 -5.96 -3.46 -26.90
C ALA A 42 -5.29 -3.26 -25.54
N SER A 43 -3.99 -3.00 -25.53
CA SER A 43 -3.21 -2.68 -24.33
C SER A 43 -3.59 -1.29 -23.82
N ALA A 44 -4.28 -1.22 -22.67
CA ALA A 44 -4.52 0.03 -21.98
C ALA A 44 -3.31 0.35 -21.07
N HIS A 45 -2.66 1.48 -21.29
CA HIS A 45 -1.65 2.06 -20.40
C HIS A 45 -2.33 2.58 -19.14
N GLN A 46 -1.83 2.16 -17.98
CA GLN A 46 -2.34 2.59 -16.67
C GLN A 46 -1.29 3.47 -15.96
N GLN A 47 -1.75 4.50 -15.25
CA GLN A 47 -0.92 5.48 -14.55
C GLN A 47 -1.18 5.53 -13.03
N PRO A 48 -0.16 5.87 -12.21
CA PRO A 48 -0.30 6.00 -10.75
C PRO A 48 -1.06 7.28 -10.37
N GLY A 49 -1.91 7.19 -9.36
CA GLY A 49 -2.82 8.23 -8.92
C GLY A 49 -2.58 8.81 -7.53
N SER A 50 -3.28 9.89 -7.20
CA SER A 50 -3.17 10.66 -5.96
C SER A 50 -3.83 9.99 -4.73
N ALA A 51 -3.64 10.53 -3.52
CA ALA A 51 -3.99 9.99 -2.21
C ALA A 51 -5.46 9.58 -1.98
N HIS A 52 -6.37 10.01 -2.82
CA HIS A 52 -7.75 9.55 -2.82
C HIS A 52 -8.04 8.56 -3.95
N GLN A 53 -7.00 8.03 -4.58
CA GLN A 53 -7.11 7.06 -5.66
C GLN A 53 -6.96 5.65 -5.14
N GLN A 54 -7.67 4.75 -5.83
CA GLN A 54 -7.62 3.32 -5.60
C GLN A 54 -6.19 2.79 -5.69
N PRO A 55 -5.81 1.85 -4.85
CA PRO A 55 -4.64 1.05 -5.08
C PRO A 55 -4.89 0.20 -6.32
N THR A 56 -4.10 0.46 -7.32
CA THR A 56 -4.15 -0.18 -8.61
C THR A 56 -2.82 -0.88 -8.81
N SER A 57 -2.67 -1.99 -8.20
CA SER A 57 -1.62 -2.96 -8.52
C SER A 57 -1.84 -4.16 -7.64
N THR A 58 -1.14 -5.22 -7.86
CA THR A 58 -0.78 -6.19 -6.84
C THR A 58 -0.09 -5.41 -5.71
N SER A 59 -0.87 -4.65 -4.93
CA SER A 59 -0.40 -3.93 -3.75
C SER A 59 0.27 -4.95 -2.87
N ALA A 60 1.47 -4.65 -2.46
CA ALA A 60 2.13 -5.39 -1.42
C ALA A 60 1.16 -5.44 -0.22
N ILE A 61 0.74 -6.66 0.15
CA ILE A 61 -0.16 -6.88 1.28
C ILE A 61 0.65 -6.60 2.54
N SER A 62 0.34 -5.53 3.28
CA SER A 62 1.03 -5.18 4.52
C SER A 62 0.23 -5.63 5.74
N ASP A 63 0.90 -6.13 6.75
CA ASP A 63 0.38 -6.39 8.08
C ASP A 63 0.55 -5.20 9.04
N ALA A 64 1.09 -4.08 8.57
CA ALA A 64 1.29 -2.86 9.33
C ALA A 64 0.73 -1.64 8.59
N ILE A 65 0.19 -0.68 9.34
CA ILE A 65 -0.14 0.68 8.90
C ILE A 65 0.62 1.63 9.81
N PHE A 66 1.29 2.62 9.24
CA PHE A 66 1.79 3.77 9.98
C PHE A 66 0.78 4.91 9.96
N ALA A 67 0.66 5.62 11.10
CA ALA A 67 -0.21 6.78 11.25
C ALA A 67 0.50 7.89 12.03
N TRP A 68 0.26 9.17 11.70
CA TRP A 68 0.80 10.32 12.42
C TRP A 68 -0.03 11.57 12.19
N GLY A 69 0.15 12.58 13.03
CA GLY A 69 -0.60 13.83 13.01
C GLY A 69 -1.58 13.93 14.18
N GLY A 70 -2.70 14.61 13.97
CA GLY A 70 -3.75 14.82 14.96
C GLY A 70 -4.51 13.54 15.28
N ASN A 71 -4.91 13.37 16.57
CA ASN A 71 -5.57 12.18 17.07
C ASN A 71 -6.78 12.44 17.99
N ALA A 72 -7.31 13.65 18.04
CA ALA A 72 -8.40 14.02 18.96
C ALA A 72 -9.69 13.17 18.80
N GLY A 73 -9.87 12.50 17.66
CA GLY A 73 -10.96 11.55 17.41
C GLY A 73 -10.56 10.08 17.54
N GLY A 74 -9.29 9.77 17.81
CA GLY A 74 -8.73 8.42 17.77
C GLY A 74 -8.34 7.94 16.36
N GLN A 75 -8.17 8.87 15.41
CA GLN A 75 -7.92 8.56 13.99
C GLN A 75 -6.55 7.95 13.69
N LEU A 76 -5.61 7.96 14.62
CA LEU A 76 -4.34 7.23 14.49
C LEU A 76 -4.47 5.73 14.76
N GLY A 77 -5.56 5.29 15.42
CA GLY A 77 -5.86 3.86 15.57
C GLY A 77 -4.93 3.11 16.54
N ASP A 78 -4.24 3.83 17.42
CA ASP A 78 -3.30 3.30 18.43
C ASP A 78 -3.95 3.05 19.80
N GLY A 79 -5.27 3.24 19.91
CA GLY A 79 -6.04 3.13 21.14
C GLY A 79 -5.99 4.37 22.03
N THR A 80 -5.34 5.46 21.57
CA THR A 80 -5.25 6.73 22.30
C THR A 80 -6.00 7.86 21.58
N THR A 81 -5.95 9.07 22.13
CA THR A 81 -6.41 10.30 21.50
C THR A 81 -5.29 11.36 21.45
N ASP A 82 -4.05 10.94 21.69
CA ASP A 82 -2.89 11.83 21.70
C ASP A 82 -2.35 12.00 20.28
N ASN A 83 -2.02 13.23 19.89
CA ASN A 83 -1.39 13.52 18.60
C ASN A 83 0.01 12.90 18.57
N SER A 84 0.49 12.55 17.37
CA SER A 84 1.85 12.09 17.17
C SER A 84 2.57 12.91 16.11
N SER A 85 3.75 13.43 16.44
CA SER A 85 4.64 14.10 15.48
C SER A 85 5.58 13.13 14.75
N GLU A 86 5.50 11.84 15.05
CA GLU A 86 6.25 10.77 14.40
C GLU A 86 5.30 9.63 14.00
N PRO A 87 5.60 8.87 12.93
CA PRO A 87 4.81 7.69 12.56
C PRO A 87 4.75 6.64 13.67
N LEU A 88 3.54 6.23 14.03
CA LEU A 88 3.26 5.13 14.95
C LEU A 88 2.48 4.01 14.25
N THR A 89 2.49 2.81 14.82
CA THR A 89 1.80 1.65 14.24
C THR A 89 0.34 1.60 14.70
N VAL A 90 -0.58 1.44 13.75
CA VAL A 90 -2.01 1.20 14.01
C VAL A 90 -2.21 -0.18 14.65
N ARG A 91 -3.10 -0.28 15.64
CA ARG A 91 -3.45 -1.55 16.30
C ARG A 91 -4.43 -2.37 15.46
N LEU A 92 -3.93 -3.06 14.45
CA LEU A 92 -4.75 -3.94 13.64
C LEU A 92 -5.16 -5.21 14.40
N PRO A 93 -6.34 -5.80 14.12
CA PRO A 93 -6.67 -7.15 14.56
C PRO A 93 -5.63 -8.17 14.06
N VAL A 94 -5.40 -9.22 14.84
CA VAL A 94 -4.44 -10.29 14.49
C VAL A 94 -4.79 -10.88 13.12
N ASP A 95 -3.77 -11.25 12.34
CA ASP A 95 -3.86 -11.84 11.00
C ASP A 95 -4.58 -10.94 9.97
N THR A 96 -4.60 -9.61 10.21
CA THR A 96 -5.14 -8.65 9.26
C THR A 96 -4.06 -8.24 8.26
N THR A 97 -4.32 -8.46 6.99
CA THR A 97 -3.49 -7.96 5.88
C THR A 97 -4.23 -6.83 5.15
N VAL A 98 -3.56 -5.70 4.94
CA VAL A 98 -4.12 -4.48 4.39
C VAL A 98 -3.68 -4.27 2.95
N ALA A 99 -4.63 -3.98 2.07
CA ALA A 99 -4.39 -3.69 0.66
C ALA A 99 -4.44 -2.19 0.33
N ALA A 100 -5.17 -1.39 1.14
CA ALA A 100 -5.28 0.05 0.93
C ALA A 100 -5.70 0.78 2.21
N VAL A 101 -5.35 2.06 2.28
CA VAL A 101 -5.76 2.97 3.35
C VAL A 101 -6.37 4.24 2.77
N ALA A 102 -7.28 4.88 3.52
CA ALA A 102 -7.83 6.18 3.18
C ALA A 102 -8.04 6.99 4.46
N ALA A 103 -7.74 8.29 4.42
CA ALA A 103 -7.79 9.20 5.54
C ALA A 103 -8.78 10.36 5.27
N GLY A 104 -9.76 10.53 6.16
CA GLY A 104 -10.73 11.62 6.14
C GLY A 104 -10.32 12.81 7.02
N GLU A 105 -11.30 13.61 7.48
CA GLU A 105 -10.98 14.71 8.39
C GLU A 105 -10.46 14.18 9.73
N ARG A 106 -11.19 13.26 10.36
CA ARG A 106 -10.88 12.66 11.67
C ARG A 106 -11.26 11.19 11.73
N HIS A 107 -11.32 10.50 10.60
CA HIS A 107 -11.53 9.07 10.56
C HIS A 107 -10.65 8.43 9.50
N SER A 108 -10.45 7.16 9.65
CA SER A 108 -9.54 6.35 8.85
C SER A 108 -10.23 5.08 8.39
N LEU A 109 -9.90 4.63 7.18
CA LEU A 109 -10.32 3.34 6.63
C LEU A 109 -9.12 2.50 6.23
N ALA A 110 -9.22 1.20 6.42
CA ALA A 110 -8.33 0.20 5.82
C ALA A 110 -9.16 -0.83 5.06
N LEU A 111 -8.79 -1.05 3.81
CA LEU A 111 -9.27 -2.14 2.98
C LEU A 111 -8.37 -3.33 3.18
N THR A 112 -8.94 -4.45 3.63
CA THR A 112 -8.19 -5.70 3.78
C THR A 112 -8.02 -6.41 2.43
N SER A 113 -7.03 -7.27 2.28
CA SER A 113 -6.82 -8.12 1.09
C SER A 113 -8.01 -9.04 0.80
N ALA A 114 -8.78 -9.40 1.85
CA ALA A 114 -10.01 -10.17 1.71
C ALA A 114 -11.20 -9.34 1.17
N GLY A 115 -11.06 -8.01 1.06
CA GLY A 115 -12.12 -7.10 0.62
C GLY A 115 -13.09 -6.70 1.72
N ALA A 116 -12.76 -6.92 2.99
CA ALA A 116 -13.44 -6.35 4.15
C ALA A 116 -12.90 -4.95 4.46
N LEU A 117 -13.64 -4.17 5.25
CA LEU A 117 -13.23 -2.83 5.68
C LEU A 117 -13.12 -2.75 7.19
N LEU A 118 -12.07 -2.08 7.64
CA LEU A 118 -11.91 -1.59 9.01
C LEU A 118 -11.99 -0.06 9.00
N ALA A 119 -12.57 0.53 10.06
CA ALA A 119 -12.69 1.97 10.22
C ALA A 119 -12.38 2.36 11.67
N TRP A 120 -11.83 3.55 11.89
CA TRP A 120 -11.56 4.10 13.22
C TRP A 120 -11.51 5.63 13.20
N GLY A 121 -11.49 6.24 14.37
CA GLY A 121 -11.54 7.69 14.52
C GLY A 121 -12.93 8.19 14.91
N SER A 122 -13.24 9.44 14.56
CA SER A 122 -14.53 10.08 14.80
C SER A 122 -15.69 9.39 14.10
N ASN A 123 -16.86 9.35 14.76
CA ASN A 123 -18.07 8.67 14.25
C ASN A 123 -19.38 9.43 14.49
N TYR A 124 -19.35 10.71 14.78
CA TYR A 124 -20.56 11.49 15.12
C TYR A 124 -21.61 11.53 13.99
N GLU A 125 -21.18 11.40 12.75
CA GLU A 125 -22.02 11.33 11.54
C GLU A 125 -22.24 9.89 11.06
N GLY A 126 -21.70 8.88 11.76
CA GLY A 126 -21.75 7.48 11.34
C GLY A 126 -20.69 7.10 10.29
N GLN A 127 -19.62 7.91 10.14
CA GLN A 127 -18.59 7.73 9.11
C GLN A 127 -17.75 6.45 9.25
N LEU A 128 -17.80 5.76 10.39
CA LEU A 128 -17.20 4.43 10.57
C LEU A 128 -18.04 3.31 9.95
N GLY A 129 -19.33 3.55 9.65
CA GLY A 129 -20.18 2.58 8.97
C GLY A 129 -20.47 1.29 9.75
N ASN A 130 -20.27 1.28 11.06
CA ASN A 130 -20.42 0.13 11.95
C ASN A 130 -21.81 0.00 12.59
N GLY A 131 -22.80 0.81 12.14
CA GLY A 131 -24.16 0.84 12.68
C GLY A 131 -24.33 1.74 13.91
N THR A 132 -23.26 2.43 14.34
CA THR A 132 -23.28 3.33 15.51
C THR A 132 -22.83 4.74 15.14
N THR A 133 -22.88 5.66 16.10
CA THR A 133 -22.27 7.00 16.02
C THR A 133 -21.22 7.21 17.12
N VAL A 134 -20.71 6.11 17.67
CA VAL A 134 -19.66 6.13 18.72
C VAL A 134 -18.29 6.05 18.05
N SER A 135 -17.41 7.01 18.35
CA SER A 135 -16.03 7.05 17.89
C SER A 135 -15.20 5.86 18.41
N SER A 136 -14.20 5.43 17.69
CA SER A 136 -13.30 4.35 18.10
C SER A 136 -11.84 4.75 17.90
N GLY A 137 -11.01 4.63 18.92
CA GLY A 137 -9.55 4.81 18.84
C GLY A 137 -8.81 3.58 18.29
N GLU A 138 -9.53 2.50 17.99
CA GLU A 138 -8.98 1.27 17.40
C GLU A 138 -9.83 0.85 16.19
N PRO A 139 -9.24 0.15 15.20
CA PRO A 139 -9.95 -0.35 14.03
C PRO A 139 -11.14 -1.25 14.38
N VAL A 140 -12.33 -0.90 13.88
CA VAL A 140 -13.56 -1.69 14.01
C VAL A 140 -14.11 -2.10 12.64
N PRO A 141 -14.80 -3.25 12.51
CA PRO A 141 -15.37 -3.68 11.25
C PRO A 141 -16.47 -2.73 10.75
N VAL A 142 -16.46 -2.41 9.46
CA VAL A 142 -17.58 -1.77 8.76
C VAL A 142 -18.69 -2.80 8.50
N SER A 143 -19.95 -2.44 8.76
CA SER A 143 -21.12 -3.31 8.57
C SER A 143 -21.50 -3.42 7.08
N LEU A 144 -20.67 -4.08 6.29
CA LEU A 144 -20.96 -4.35 4.87
C LEU A 144 -22.13 -5.34 4.71
N PRO A 145 -22.96 -5.22 3.67
CA PRO A 145 -23.95 -6.24 3.36
C PRO A 145 -23.30 -7.62 3.12
N ALA A 146 -24.03 -8.69 3.46
CA ALA A 146 -23.50 -10.06 3.35
C ALA A 146 -23.03 -10.38 1.92
N GLY A 147 -21.82 -10.96 1.78
CA GLY A 147 -21.22 -11.35 0.51
C GLY A 147 -20.64 -10.20 -0.31
N VAL A 148 -20.69 -8.96 0.16
CA VAL A 148 -20.05 -7.82 -0.51
C VAL A 148 -18.54 -7.85 -0.25
N ARG A 149 -17.78 -7.76 -1.34
CA ARG A 149 -16.34 -7.54 -1.32
C ARG A 149 -16.04 -6.14 -1.86
N VAL A 150 -15.28 -5.34 -1.12
CA VAL A 150 -14.80 -4.03 -1.54
C VAL A 150 -13.49 -4.18 -2.30
N VAL A 151 -13.30 -3.34 -3.32
CA VAL A 151 -12.07 -3.29 -4.13
C VAL A 151 -11.41 -1.91 -4.10
N ALA A 152 -12.13 -0.87 -3.64
CA ALA A 152 -11.58 0.46 -3.46
C ALA A 152 -12.37 1.30 -2.48
N VAL A 153 -11.70 2.28 -1.86
CA VAL A 153 -12.28 3.22 -0.91
C VAL A 153 -11.84 4.65 -1.22
N ALA A 154 -12.72 5.60 -0.95
CA ALA A 154 -12.42 7.02 -0.89
C ALA A 154 -13.14 7.61 0.32
N VAL A 155 -12.54 8.64 0.93
CA VAL A 155 -13.11 9.29 2.11
C VAL A 155 -13.10 10.81 1.92
N GLY A 156 -14.19 11.44 2.31
CA GLY A 156 -14.26 12.89 2.44
C GLY A 156 -14.07 13.33 3.89
N ALA A 157 -14.49 14.55 4.25
CA ALA A 157 -14.33 15.03 5.61
C ALA A 157 -15.02 14.09 6.61
N ASN A 158 -16.33 13.84 6.45
CA ASN A 158 -17.13 13.07 7.37
C ASN A 158 -18.00 12.00 6.67
N HIS A 159 -17.61 11.57 5.48
CA HIS A 159 -18.29 10.50 4.76
C HIS A 159 -17.27 9.56 4.11
N SER A 160 -17.72 8.37 3.80
CA SER A 160 -16.91 7.30 3.23
C SER A 160 -17.62 6.71 2.02
N VAL A 161 -16.86 6.31 1.00
CA VAL A 161 -17.36 5.69 -0.24
C VAL A 161 -16.54 4.43 -0.53
N ALA A 162 -17.20 3.37 -0.93
CA ALA A 162 -16.56 2.11 -1.31
C ALA A 162 -17.07 1.61 -2.67
N LEU A 163 -16.15 1.18 -3.51
CA LEU A 163 -16.43 0.44 -4.74
C LEU A 163 -16.40 -1.05 -4.44
N THR A 164 -17.46 -1.74 -4.80
CA THR A 164 -17.55 -3.20 -4.64
C THR A 164 -17.01 -3.93 -5.86
N SER A 165 -16.65 -5.19 -5.69
CA SER A 165 -16.19 -6.06 -6.80
C SER A 165 -17.26 -6.29 -7.89
N THR A 166 -18.51 -5.92 -7.62
CA THR A 166 -19.61 -5.97 -8.61
C THR A 166 -19.78 -4.65 -9.38
N GLY A 167 -18.96 -3.63 -9.09
CA GLY A 167 -19.04 -2.30 -9.70
C GLY A 167 -20.09 -1.38 -9.07
N SER A 168 -20.74 -1.79 -7.97
CA SER A 168 -21.68 -0.96 -7.22
C SER A 168 -20.91 -0.06 -6.25
N LEU A 169 -21.47 1.14 -5.96
CA LEU A 169 -20.93 2.03 -4.92
C LEU A 169 -21.79 1.98 -3.67
N LEU A 170 -21.12 1.95 -2.53
CA LEU A 170 -21.70 2.13 -1.20
C LEU A 170 -21.15 3.43 -0.60
N ALA A 171 -22.00 4.18 0.14
CA ALA A 171 -21.58 5.38 0.86
C ALA A 171 -22.24 5.42 2.24
N TRP A 172 -21.57 6.07 3.21
CA TRP A 172 -22.06 6.22 4.58
C TRP A 172 -21.39 7.42 5.28
N GLY A 173 -21.91 7.82 6.44
CA GLY A 173 -21.48 9.01 7.17
C GLY A 173 -22.40 10.20 6.92
N ALA A 174 -21.84 11.41 6.93
CA ALA A 174 -22.54 12.67 6.72
C ALA A 174 -23.20 12.74 5.34
N ASN A 175 -24.40 13.38 5.29
CA ASN A 175 -25.18 13.54 4.06
C ASN A 175 -25.89 14.89 3.92
N ASN A 176 -25.57 15.89 4.71
CA ASN A 176 -26.27 17.19 4.69
C ASN A 176 -26.21 17.90 3.33
N SER A 177 -25.17 17.61 2.54
CA SER A 177 -24.98 18.14 1.19
C SER A 177 -25.38 17.13 0.09
N GLY A 178 -25.94 15.95 0.46
CA GLY A 178 -26.28 14.88 -0.47
C GLY A 178 -25.09 14.01 -0.88
N GLN A 179 -23.97 14.06 -0.13
CA GLN A 179 -22.71 13.37 -0.46
C GLN A 179 -22.81 11.83 -0.43
N LEU A 180 -23.88 11.23 0.09
CA LEU A 180 -24.11 9.79 -0.02
C LEU A 180 -24.71 9.38 -1.38
N GLY A 181 -25.16 10.33 -2.21
CA GLY A 181 -25.58 10.05 -3.59
C GLY A 181 -26.82 9.15 -3.73
N ASN A 182 -27.59 8.96 -2.67
CA ASN A 182 -28.73 8.05 -2.60
C ASN A 182 -30.08 8.72 -2.88
N GLY A 183 -30.08 10.01 -3.25
CA GLY A 183 -31.27 10.82 -3.49
C GLY A 183 -31.87 11.46 -2.23
N THR A 184 -31.16 11.39 -1.10
CA THR A 184 -31.56 12.02 0.18
C THR A 184 -30.47 12.93 0.70
N VAL A 185 -30.74 13.61 1.83
CA VAL A 185 -29.77 14.41 2.59
C VAL A 185 -29.66 13.93 4.04
N THR A 186 -30.04 12.68 4.31
CA THR A 186 -30.00 12.08 5.64
C THR A 186 -28.72 11.26 5.80
N SER A 187 -27.93 11.52 6.85
CA SER A 187 -26.72 10.76 7.23
C SER A 187 -27.04 9.29 7.49
N SER A 188 -26.06 8.40 7.29
CA SER A 188 -26.20 6.97 7.53
C SER A 188 -25.01 6.42 8.29
N SER A 189 -25.26 5.69 9.39
CA SER A 189 -24.22 4.97 10.13
C SER A 189 -23.90 3.58 9.56
N THR A 190 -24.54 3.20 8.44
CA THR A 190 -24.27 1.94 7.72
C THR A 190 -24.11 2.21 6.23
N PRO A 191 -23.32 1.40 5.51
CA PRO A 191 -23.18 1.53 4.07
C PRO A 191 -24.51 1.39 3.31
N ILE A 192 -24.83 2.40 2.47
CA ILE A 192 -26.03 2.43 1.62
C ILE A 192 -25.65 2.60 0.15
N ALA A 193 -26.49 2.13 -0.76
CA ALA A 193 -26.21 2.17 -2.20
C ALA A 193 -26.28 3.60 -2.77
N VAL A 194 -25.27 3.99 -3.53
CA VAL A 194 -25.28 5.19 -4.38
C VAL A 194 -26.16 4.94 -5.61
N ARG A 195 -26.99 5.91 -6.02
CA ARG A 195 -27.85 5.80 -7.22
C ARG A 195 -27.10 6.19 -8.48
N LEU A 196 -26.26 5.29 -8.98
CA LEU A 196 -25.59 5.50 -10.27
C LEU A 196 -26.58 5.44 -11.43
N PRO A 197 -26.37 6.22 -12.52
CA PRO A 197 -27.11 6.06 -13.77
C PRO A 197 -26.96 4.63 -14.32
N SER A 198 -28.02 4.13 -14.96
CA SER A 198 -28.01 2.77 -15.55
C SER A 198 -26.90 2.60 -16.58
N GLY A 199 -26.22 1.45 -16.54
CA GLY A 199 -25.11 1.12 -17.44
C GLY A 199 -23.76 1.75 -17.07
N THR A 200 -23.66 2.43 -15.93
CA THR A 200 -22.39 2.96 -15.45
C THR A 200 -21.47 1.85 -14.96
N VAL A 201 -20.26 1.79 -15.49
CA VAL A 201 -19.14 0.98 -14.96
C VAL A 201 -18.12 1.92 -14.35
N VAL A 202 -17.88 1.80 -13.06
CA VAL A 202 -16.94 2.65 -12.32
C VAL A 202 -15.51 2.18 -12.54
N ALA A 203 -14.62 3.10 -12.91
CA ALA A 203 -13.17 2.87 -13.05
C ALA A 203 -12.39 3.38 -11.84
N ALA A 204 -12.76 4.56 -11.29
CA ALA A 204 -12.11 5.15 -10.12
C ALA A 204 -13.10 6.00 -9.32
N ILE A 205 -12.80 6.19 -8.04
CA ILE A 205 -13.55 7.03 -7.10
C ILE A 205 -12.60 8.01 -6.42
N ALA A 206 -13.06 9.23 -6.20
CA ALA A 206 -12.38 10.21 -5.36
C ALA A 206 -13.44 10.96 -4.54
N ALA A 207 -13.05 11.42 -3.36
CA ALA A 207 -13.90 12.26 -2.52
C ALA A 207 -13.13 13.53 -2.16
N GLY A 208 -13.83 14.66 -2.27
CA GLY A 208 -13.41 15.89 -1.64
C GLY A 208 -14.08 16.04 -0.28
N ARG A 209 -14.06 17.25 0.29
CA ARG A 209 -14.60 17.53 1.62
C ARG A 209 -16.03 17.03 1.78
N ASP A 210 -16.97 17.52 0.93
CA ASP A 210 -18.39 17.19 0.96
C ASP A 210 -18.95 16.85 -0.42
N HIS A 211 -18.10 16.43 -1.37
CA HIS A 211 -18.47 16.02 -2.71
C HIS A 211 -17.68 14.80 -3.16
N ASN A 212 -18.15 14.15 -4.22
CA ASN A 212 -17.51 12.95 -4.76
C ASN A 212 -17.37 13.07 -6.28
N LEU A 213 -16.36 12.39 -6.80
CA LEU A 213 -16.08 12.22 -8.21
C LEU A 213 -15.98 10.72 -8.54
N VAL A 214 -16.50 10.34 -9.68
CA VAL A 214 -16.40 8.98 -10.22
C VAL A 214 -15.97 9.03 -11.66
N LEU A 215 -14.81 8.46 -11.96
CA LEU A 215 -14.40 8.17 -13.31
C LEU A 215 -15.08 6.90 -13.78
N THR A 216 -15.67 6.91 -14.97
CA THR A 216 -16.37 5.76 -15.52
C THR A 216 -15.58 5.13 -16.67
N ALA A 217 -15.55 3.80 -16.74
CA ALA A 217 -15.01 3.08 -17.89
C ALA A 217 -16.03 3.04 -19.04
N THR A 218 -17.32 2.94 -18.71
CA THR A 218 -18.44 3.02 -19.63
C THR A 218 -19.64 3.65 -18.93
N GLY A 219 -20.55 4.24 -19.68
CA GLY A 219 -21.75 4.85 -19.12
C GLY A 219 -22.16 6.10 -19.89
N PRO A 220 -23.18 6.84 -19.39
CA PRO A 220 -23.71 8.03 -20.06
C PRO A 220 -22.79 9.24 -20.01
N ALA A 221 -21.79 9.25 -19.12
CA ALA A 221 -20.81 10.34 -18.95
C ALA A 221 -19.46 9.74 -18.50
N ALA A 222 -18.35 10.35 -18.96
CA ALA A 222 -17.01 9.90 -18.56
C ALA A 222 -16.67 10.21 -17.09
N LEU A 223 -17.27 11.25 -16.53
CA LEU A 223 -17.08 11.69 -15.15
C LEU A 223 -18.43 12.07 -14.53
N LEU A 224 -18.70 11.56 -13.33
CA LEU A 224 -19.87 11.87 -12.52
C LEU A 224 -19.44 12.53 -11.22
N ALA A 225 -20.27 13.46 -10.71
CA ALA A 225 -20.05 14.14 -9.43
C ALA A 225 -21.37 14.29 -8.66
N TRP A 226 -21.30 14.39 -7.33
CA TRP A 226 -22.45 14.67 -6.46
C TRP A 226 -21.98 15.16 -5.08
N GLY A 227 -22.90 15.73 -4.30
CA GLY A 227 -22.61 16.34 -3.00
C GLY A 227 -22.74 17.86 -3.05
N ALA A 228 -21.91 18.54 -2.26
CA ALA A 228 -21.82 20.00 -2.20
C ALA A 228 -21.41 20.61 -3.54
N ASN A 229 -21.95 21.82 -3.86
CA ASN A 229 -21.69 22.52 -5.12
C ASN A 229 -21.74 24.04 -5.02
N SER A 230 -21.62 24.65 -3.84
CA SER A 230 -21.74 26.11 -3.67
C SER A 230 -20.70 26.89 -4.49
N GLU A 231 -19.53 26.27 -4.72
CA GLU A 231 -18.41 26.88 -5.47
C GLU A 231 -18.29 26.31 -6.90
N GLY A 232 -19.21 25.39 -7.31
CA GLY A 232 -19.17 24.77 -8.63
C GLY A 232 -18.30 23.49 -8.68
N GLN A 233 -17.93 22.92 -7.53
CA GLN A 233 -17.03 21.76 -7.42
C GLN A 233 -17.55 20.49 -8.10
N LEU A 234 -18.84 20.42 -8.48
CA LEU A 234 -19.39 19.32 -9.27
C LEU A 234 -19.13 19.46 -10.77
N GLY A 235 -18.77 20.66 -11.26
CA GLY A 235 -18.46 20.88 -12.67
C GLY A 235 -19.65 20.68 -13.63
N ASP A 236 -20.89 20.78 -13.14
CA ASP A 236 -22.13 20.60 -13.90
C ASP A 236 -22.69 21.91 -14.48
N GLY A 237 -21.91 22.99 -14.45
CA GLY A 237 -22.31 24.34 -14.92
C GLY A 237 -23.21 25.05 -13.92
N THR A 238 -23.44 24.54 -12.72
CA THR A 238 -24.32 25.13 -11.70
C THR A 238 -23.61 25.30 -10.36
N ARG A 239 -24.30 25.94 -9.39
CA ARG A 239 -23.87 26.00 -7.97
C ARG A 239 -24.84 25.24 -7.05
N PHE A 240 -25.65 24.33 -7.61
CA PHE A 240 -26.63 23.58 -6.83
C PHE A 240 -26.05 22.21 -6.42
N GLY A 241 -26.07 21.91 -5.13
CA GLY A 241 -25.71 20.59 -4.61
C GLY A 241 -26.60 19.49 -5.21
N ARG A 242 -26.06 18.28 -5.32
CA ARG A 242 -26.74 17.13 -5.89
C ARG A 242 -26.72 15.94 -4.91
N SER A 243 -27.90 15.44 -4.61
CA SER A 243 -28.02 14.21 -3.80
C SER A 243 -27.98 12.91 -4.64
N THR A 244 -27.78 13.02 -5.96
CA THR A 244 -27.55 11.91 -6.90
C THR A 244 -26.46 12.29 -7.89
N PRO A 245 -25.67 11.32 -8.40
CA PRO A 245 -24.63 11.58 -9.39
C PRO A 245 -25.14 12.30 -10.66
N VAL A 246 -24.44 13.35 -11.08
CA VAL A 246 -24.66 14.12 -12.32
C VAL A 246 -23.39 14.14 -13.17
N ALA A 247 -23.54 14.33 -14.48
CA ALA A 247 -22.43 14.42 -15.41
C ALA A 247 -21.62 15.71 -15.20
N VAL A 248 -20.31 15.60 -15.15
CA VAL A 248 -19.38 16.74 -15.24
C VAL A 248 -19.30 17.21 -16.69
N GLN A 249 -19.36 18.52 -16.93
CA GLN A 249 -19.25 19.11 -18.27
C GLN A 249 -17.79 19.21 -18.72
N LEU A 250 -17.20 18.07 -19.09
CA LEU A 250 -15.83 18.02 -19.58
C LEU A 250 -15.71 18.74 -20.95
N PRO A 251 -14.60 19.46 -21.21
CA PRO A 251 -14.31 19.97 -22.53
C PRO A 251 -14.16 18.81 -23.54
N PRO A 252 -14.50 19.01 -24.82
CA PRO A 252 -14.22 18.02 -25.84
C PRO A 252 -12.71 17.80 -25.99
N GLY A 253 -12.29 16.56 -26.02
CA GLY A 253 -10.84 16.25 -26.16
C GLY A 253 -10.44 14.94 -25.52
N PRO A 254 -9.24 14.89 -24.93
CA PRO A 254 -8.63 13.65 -24.44
C PRO A 254 -9.39 13.03 -23.27
N THR A 255 -9.25 11.73 -23.15
CA THR A 255 -9.84 10.92 -22.07
C THR A 255 -9.26 11.32 -20.74
N VAL A 256 -10.10 11.40 -19.70
CA VAL A 256 -9.68 11.54 -18.30
C VAL A 256 -9.10 10.22 -17.81
N THR A 257 -7.94 10.28 -17.13
CA THR A 257 -7.21 9.12 -16.60
C THR A 257 -7.12 9.10 -15.07
N ALA A 258 -7.23 10.28 -14.41
CA ALA A 258 -7.19 10.38 -12.96
C ALA A 258 -8.08 11.53 -12.47
N ILE A 259 -8.51 11.45 -11.20
CA ILE A 259 -9.39 12.42 -10.54
C ILE A 259 -8.93 12.65 -9.10
N ALA A 260 -9.10 13.87 -8.59
CA ALA A 260 -8.90 14.21 -7.17
C ALA A 260 -9.93 15.22 -6.70
N GLY A 261 -10.42 15.05 -5.46
CA GLY A 261 -11.32 16.00 -4.79
C GLY A 261 -10.56 16.78 -3.71
N GLY A 262 -10.62 18.10 -3.74
CA GLY A 262 -10.08 18.98 -2.71
C GLY A 262 -11.16 19.46 -1.73
N GLY A 263 -10.90 20.55 -0.99
CA GLY A 263 -11.90 21.15 -0.10
C GLY A 263 -13.17 21.49 -0.86
N ASP A 264 -13.11 22.50 -1.70
CA ASP A 264 -14.24 22.99 -2.51
C ASP A 264 -13.86 23.15 -4.00
N HIS A 265 -12.89 22.35 -4.46
CA HIS A 265 -12.50 22.26 -5.88
C HIS A 265 -12.22 20.82 -6.27
N SER A 266 -12.12 20.58 -7.56
CA SER A 266 -11.92 19.26 -8.13
C SER A 266 -10.86 19.31 -9.22
N LEU A 267 -10.11 18.22 -9.38
CA LEU A 267 -9.10 18.05 -10.42
C LEU A 267 -9.37 16.80 -11.24
N ALA A 268 -9.00 16.86 -12.51
CA ALA A 268 -8.92 15.70 -13.38
C ALA A 268 -7.63 15.76 -14.22
N LEU A 269 -6.99 14.62 -14.42
CA LEU A 269 -5.86 14.47 -15.33
C LEU A 269 -6.34 13.83 -16.61
N THR A 270 -5.87 14.34 -17.73
CA THR A 270 -6.17 13.77 -19.04
C THR A 270 -4.99 12.96 -19.59
N ALA A 271 -5.26 12.06 -20.53
CA ALA A 271 -4.26 11.15 -21.12
C ALA A 271 -3.07 11.86 -21.81
N ASN A 272 -3.23 13.15 -22.14
CA ASN A 272 -2.14 13.98 -22.70
C ASN A 272 -1.38 14.80 -21.65
N GLY A 273 -1.58 14.51 -20.36
CA GLY A 273 -0.90 15.19 -19.25
C GLY A 273 -1.45 16.57 -18.89
N THR A 274 -2.63 16.97 -19.41
CA THR A 274 -3.30 18.22 -19.01
C THR A 274 -4.04 18.03 -17.68
N ALA A 275 -3.77 18.89 -16.70
CA ALA A 275 -4.58 19.00 -15.49
C ALA A 275 -5.78 19.92 -15.74
N LEU A 276 -6.99 19.42 -15.51
CA LEU A 276 -8.23 20.20 -15.50
C LEU A 276 -8.60 20.48 -14.05
N ALA A 277 -9.10 21.69 -13.77
CA ALA A 277 -9.52 22.12 -12.45
C ALA A 277 -10.86 22.87 -12.51
N TRP A 278 -11.69 22.78 -11.46
CA TRP A 278 -12.96 23.50 -11.35
C TRP A 278 -13.41 23.59 -9.89
N GLY A 279 -14.37 24.46 -9.61
CA GLY A 279 -14.85 24.79 -8.28
C GLY A 279 -14.28 26.09 -7.77
N SER A 280 -14.01 26.17 -6.47
CA SER A 280 -13.46 27.34 -5.78
C SER A 280 -12.07 27.72 -6.31
N ASN A 281 -11.84 29.05 -6.47
CA ASN A 281 -10.57 29.61 -6.93
C ASN A 281 -10.09 30.83 -6.13
N SER A 282 -10.68 31.13 -4.99
CA SER A 282 -10.38 32.33 -4.20
C SER A 282 -8.92 32.46 -3.77
N ARG A 283 -8.15 31.35 -3.78
CA ARG A 283 -6.72 31.28 -3.50
C ARG A 283 -5.87 30.97 -4.73
N GLY A 284 -6.48 30.87 -5.92
CA GLY A 284 -5.79 30.45 -7.13
C GLY A 284 -5.66 28.93 -7.30
N GLN A 285 -6.44 28.12 -6.59
CA GLN A 285 -6.34 26.67 -6.58
C GLN A 285 -6.71 25.98 -7.91
N LEU A 286 -7.27 26.70 -8.88
CA LEU A 286 -7.48 26.20 -10.24
C LEU A 286 -6.21 26.34 -11.12
N GLY A 287 -5.26 27.22 -10.74
CA GLY A 287 -3.98 27.35 -11.43
C GLY A 287 -4.06 27.93 -12.85
N ASP A 288 -5.10 28.66 -13.16
CA ASP A 288 -5.39 29.23 -14.47
C ASP A 288 -4.90 30.68 -14.65
N GLY A 289 -4.12 31.19 -13.69
CA GLY A 289 -3.64 32.58 -13.65
C GLY A 289 -4.67 33.55 -13.04
N THR A 290 -5.84 33.08 -12.61
CA THR A 290 -6.91 33.89 -12.02
C THR A 290 -7.22 33.47 -10.58
N THR A 291 -8.16 34.19 -9.94
CA THR A 291 -8.76 33.82 -8.66
C THR A 291 -10.28 33.70 -8.75
N THR A 292 -10.80 33.46 -9.96
CA THR A 292 -12.24 33.35 -10.24
C THR A 292 -12.65 31.88 -10.27
N ASP A 293 -13.72 31.53 -9.55
CA ASP A 293 -14.27 30.16 -9.56
C ASP A 293 -14.70 29.74 -10.96
N SER A 294 -14.60 28.44 -11.23
CA SER A 294 -15.13 27.86 -12.46
C SER A 294 -16.18 26.79 -12.15
N LEU A 295 -17.32 26.90 -12.82
CA LEU A 295 -18.42 25.93 -12.69
C LEU A 295 -18.25 24.71 -13.61
N VAL A 296 -17.25 24.72 -14.44
CA VAL A 296 -16.91 23.64 -15.40
C VAL A 296 -15.39 23.43 -15.42
N PRO A 297 -14.90 22.24 -15.80
CA PRO A 297 -13.47 21.97 -15.89
C PRO A 297 -12.74 22.92 -16.87
N ILE A 298 -11.67 23.56 -16.40
CA ILE A 298 -10.76 24.42 -17.19
C ILE A 298 -9.32 23.92 -17.03
N PRO A 299 -8.42 24.11 -18.01
CA PRO A 299 -7.04 23.69 -17.88
C PRO A 299 -6.26 24.59 -16.91
N ALA A 300 -5.47 23.98 -16.03
CA ALA A 300 -4.43 24.69 -15.28
C ALA A 300 -3.29 25.10 -16.22
N ALA A 301 -2.66 26.25 -15.95
CA ALA A 301 -1.60 26.83 -16.78
C ALA A 301 -0.23 26.15 -16.49
N LEU A 302 -0.13 24.84 -16.72
CA LEU A 302 1.15 24.13 -16.57
C LEU A 302 2.20 24.69 -17.54
N PRO A 303 3.49 24.76 -17.15
CA PRO A 303 4.56 25.17 -18.05
C PRO A 303 4.59 24.34 -19.34
N VAL A 304 4.91 24.96 -20.47
CA VAL A 304 4.97 24.29 -21.77
C VAL A 304 5.93 23.10 -21.73
N GLY A 305 5.48 21.94 -22.20
CA GLY A 305 6.26 20.70 -22.19
C GLY A 305 6.17 19.92 -20.87
N THR A 306 5.39 20.39 -19.89
CA THR A 306 5.11 19.61 -18.68
C THR A 306 4.12 18.49 -19.00
N GLU A 307 4.49 17.28 -18.68
CA GLU A 307 3.62 16.10 -18.75
C GLU A 307 3.28 15.66 -17.30
N ALA A 308 2.07 16.01 -16.86
CA ALA A 308 1.60 15.58 -15.55
C ALA A 308 1.19 14.11 -15.59
N THR A 309 1.57 13.36 -14.54
CA THR A 309 1.25 11.93 -14.37
C THR A 309 0.29 11.68 -13.22
N THR A 310 0.20 12.62 -12.27
CA THR A 310 -0.66 12.51 -11.08
C THR A 310 -1.21 13.88 -10.73
N VAL A 311 -2.44 13.93 -10.20
CA VAL A 311 -3.05 15.12 -9.60
C VAL A 311 -3.33 14.86 -8.12
N ALA A 312 -3.11 15.86 -7.28
CA ALA A 312 -3.46 15.85 -5.87
C ALA A 312 -4.13 17.17 -5.49
N ALA A 313 -5.21 17.10 -4.71
CA ALA A 313 -5.99 18.26 -4.31
C ALA A 313 -6.00 18.35 -2.77
N GLY A 314 -5.53 19.47 -2.25
CA GLY A 314 -5.61 19.83 -0.85
C GLY A 314 -6.86 20.66 -0.54
N ARG A 315 -6.91 21.29 0.63
CA ARG A 315 -8.02 22.14 1.02
C ARG A 315 -8.19 23.34 0.08
N THR A 316 -7.11 24.08 -0.11
CA THR A 316 -7.08 25.32 -0.90
C THR A 316 -5.93 25.37 -1.90
N HIS A 317 -5.25 24.24 -2.10
CA HIS A 317 -4.13 24.11 -3.04
C HIS A 317 -4.27 22.85 -3.89
N SER A 318 -3.52 22.83 -4.95
CA SER A 318 -3.45 21.73 -5.92
C SER A 318 -2.02 21.41 -6.22
N ALA A 319 -1.73 20.16 -6.57
CA ALA A 319 -0.42 19.73 -7.00
C ALA A 319 -0.49 18.71 -8.14
N VAL A 320 0.57 18.64 -8.92
CA VAL A 320 0.81 17.58 -9.91
C VAL A 320 2.20 17.01 -9.74
N LEU A 321 2.31 15.71 -9.99
CA LEU A 321 3.57 15.03 -10.22
C LEU A 321 3.82 14.97 -11.73
N THR A 322 5.06 15.23 -12.16
CA THR A 322 5.45 15.17 -13.56
C THR A 322 6.12 13.84 -13.90
N SER A 323 6.17 13.48 -15.18
CA SER A 323 6.89 12.30 -15.68
C SER A 323 8.41 12.31 -15.37
N ALA A 324 8.96 13.50 -15.05
CA ALA A 324 10.34 13.66 -14.61
C ALA A 324 10.55 13.44 -13.10
N GLY A 325 9.49 13.14 -12.32
CA GLY A 325 9.56 13.00 -10.87
C GLY A 325 9.65 14.34 -10.12
N ALA A 326 9.40 15.47 -10.76
CA ALA A 326 9.25 16.78 -10.14
C ALA A 326 7.79 17.04 -9.77
N ALA A 327 7.54 17.90 -8.77
CA ALA A 327 6.20 18.35 -8.42
C ALA A 327 6.03 19.83 -8.70
N LEU A 328 4.82 20.19 -9.17
CA LEU A 328 4.34 21.56 -9.25
C LEU A 328 3.13 21.71 -8.33
N ALA A 329 2.99 22.86 -7.68
CA ALA A 329 1.88 23.15 -6.78
C ALA A 329 1.37 24.59 -7.00
N TRP A 330 0.10 24.87 -6.67
CA TRP A 330 -0.53 26.18 -6.79
C TRP A 330 -1.72 26.32 -5.86
N GLY A 331 -2.20 27.53 -5.67
CA GLY A 331 -3.30 27.85 -4.76
C GLY A 331 -2.79 28.51 -3.48
N GLY A 332 -3.49 28.24 -2.37
CA GLY A 332 -3.17 28.75 -1.03
C GLY A 332 -1.80 28.28 -0.54
N ASN A 333 -1.07 29.19 0.16
CA ASN A 333 0.29 28.92 0.62
C ASN A 333 0.64 29.53 1.97
N GLN A 334 -0.32 29.99 2.75
CA GLN A 334 -0.05 30.72 4.00
C GLN A 334 0.71 29.88 5.05
N LEU A 335 0.66 28.55 4.93
CA LEU A 335 1.34 27.57 5.80
C LEU A 335 2.49 26.83 5.07
N GLY A 336 2.88 27.31 3.87
CA GLY A 336 3.96 26.72 3.09
C GLY A 336 3.56 25.47 2.29
N GLN A 337 2.25 25.25 2.08
CA GLN A 337 1.73 24.06 1.41
C GLN A 337 2.13 23.93 -0.07
N LEU A 338 2.65 24.97 -0.73
CA LEU A 338 3.23 24.87 -2.07
C LEU A 338 4.66 24.30 -2.08
N GLY A 339 5.34 24.23 -0.92
CA GLY A 339 6.66 23.60 -0.81
C GLY A 339 7.78 24.31 -1.57
N ASN A 340 7.59 25.57 -1.97
CA ASN A 340 8.49 26.35 -2.82
C ASN A 340 9.42 27.30 -2.05
N GLY A 341 9.46 27.17 -0.71
CA GLY A 341 10.25 28.04 0.19
C GLY A 341 9.60 29.38 0.50
N SER A 342 8.35 29.62 0.04
CA SER A 342 7.57 30.84 0.35
C SER A 342 6.29 30.50 1.10
N THR A 343 5.58 31.55 1.58
CA THR A 343 4.24 31.44 2.16
C THR A 343 3.22 32.30 1.42
N SER A 344 3.55 32.71 0.19
CA SER A 344 2.65 33.48 -0.68
C SER A 344 1.82 32.56 -1.57
N ASP A 345 0.51 32.81 -1.64
CA ASP A 345 -0.39 32.12 -2.55
C ASP A 345 0.08 32.27 -4.01
N SER A 346 -0.19 31.28 -4.86
CA SER A 346 0.10 31.34 -6.29
C SER A 346 -1.11 30.87 -7.10
N ASN A 347 -1.59 31.71 -8.02
CA ASN A 347 -2.65 31.34 -8.98
C ASN A 347 -2.13 30.67 -10.26
N GLU A 348 -0.82 30.41 -10.32
CA GLU A 348 -0.15 29.66 -11.38
C GLU A 348 0.73 28.56 -10.76
N PRO A 349 0.96 27.43 -11.47
CA PRO A 349 1.82 26.36 -11.00
C PRO A 349 3.26 26.81 -10.74
N VAL A 350 3.77 26.55 -9.51
CA VAL A 350 5.16 26.80 -9.10
C VAL A 350 5.85 25.50 -8.73
N SER A 351 7.17 25.43 -8.90
CA SER A 351 7.96 24.24 -8.57
C SER A 351 8.07 24.03 -7.06
N VAL A 352 7.85 22.79 -6.61
CA VAL A 352 8.21 22.34 -5.26
C VAL A 352 9.73 22.26 -5.17
N THR A 353 10.32 22.80 -4.09
CA THR A 353 11.78 22.80 -3.87
C THR A 353 12.20 21.47 -3.25
N LEU A 354 12.41 20.45 -4.06
CA LEU A 354 12.87 19.13 -3.61
C LEU A 354 14.35 19.14 -3.24
N PRO A 355 14.81 18.28 -2.30
CA PRO A 355 16.23 18.03 -2.06
C PRO A 355 16.94 17.61 -3.37
N VAL A 356 18.22 17.96 -3.49
CA VAL A 356 19.01 17.71 -4.71
C VAL A 356 19.05 16.21 -5.03
N GLY A 357 18.70 15.85 -6.25
CA GLY A 357 18.71 14.46 -6.73
C GLY A 357 17.46 13.65 -6.40
N THR A 358 16.50 14.22 -5.67
CA THR A 358 15.24 13.55 -5.33
C THR A 358 14.30 13.55 -6.54
N GLN A 359 13.74 12.38 -6.85
CA GLN A 359 12.62 12.19 -7.77
C GLN A 359 11.45 11.61 -6.98
N LEU A 360 10.26 12.15 -7.17
CA LEU A 360 9.04 11.64 -6.54
C LEU A 360 8.37 10.57 -7.41
N THR A 361 7.80 9.57 -6.76
CA THR A 361 6.97 8.53 -7.39
C THR A 361 5.49 8.68 -7.04
N ALA A 362 5.19 9.34 -5.91
CA ALA A 362 3.82 9.63 -5.49
C ALA A 362 3.76 10.98 -4.76
N ILE A 363 2.60 11.63 -4.83
CA ILE A 363 2.25 12.82 -4.06
C ILE A 363 0.80 12.72 -3.62
N ALA A 364 0.54 13.08 -2.39
CA ALA A 364 -0.78 13.08 -1.78
C ALA A 364 -1.01 14.39 -1.03
N SER A 365 -2.24 14.90 -1.14
CA SER A 365 -2.74 16.05 -0.41
C SER A 365 -4.11 15.69 0.15
N GLY A 366 -4.43 16.12 1.37
CA GLY A 366 -5.75 15.95 1.96
C GLY A 366 -6.51 17.27 2.05
N ASP A 367 -7.73 17.25 2.60
CA ASP A 367 -8.50 18.46 2.91
C ASP A 367 -7.85 19.23 4.09
N SER A 368 -6.52 19.34 4.05
CA SER A 368 -5.68 20.14 4.94
C SER A 368 -4.68 20.94 4.13
N ASP A 369 -3.85 21.69 4.80
CA ASP A 369 -2.84 22.54 4.18
C ASP A 369 -1.44 21.88 4.28
N HIS A 370 -1.35 20.54 4.10
CA HIS A 370 -0.09 19.80 4.01
C HIS A 370 -0.10 18.76 2.89
N ASN A 371 1.09 18.30 2.53
CA ASN A 371 1.32 17.28 1.53
C ASN A 371 2.29 16.23 2.07
N VAL A 372 2.15 15.01 1.57
CA VAL A 372 3.16 13.96 1.75
C VAL A 372 3.48 13.37 0.38
N ALA A 373 4.74 13.14 0.10
CA ALA A 373 5.22 12.54 -1.14
C ALA A 373 6.17 11.38 -0.86
N ILE A 374 6.22 10.43 -1.77
CA ILE A 374 7.15 9.30 -1.73
C ILE A 374 8.20 9.51 -2.81
N ALA A 375 9.47 9.45 -2.42
CA ALA A 375 10.59 9.51 -3.34
C ALA A 375 10.89 8.14 -3.97
N SER A 376 11.67 8.13 -5.04
CA SER A 376 12.01 6.91 -5.78
C SER A 376 12.84 5.88 -4.99
N ASP A 377 13.43 6.29 -3.88
CA ASP A 377 14.12 5.42 -2.93
C ASP A 377 13.19 4.89 -1.81
N GLY A 378 11.89 5.24 -1.86
CA GLY A 378 10.88 4.85 -0.88
C GLY A 378 10.86 5.70 0.39
N THR A 379 11.68 6.74 0.49
CA THR A 379 11.61 7.72 1.59
C THR A 379 10.40 8.63 1.43
N ALA A 380 9.87 9.14 2.54
CA ALA A 380 8.75 10.07 2.54
C ALA A 380 9.21 11.48 2.87
N LEU A 381 8.64 12.45 2.15
CA LEU A 381 8.80 13.88 2.36
C LEU A 381 7.44 14.50 2.66
N ALA A 382 7.40 15.48 3.58
CA ALA A 382 6.17 16.21 3.91
C ALA A 382 6.44 17.71 4.02
N TRP A 383 5.42 18.54 3.75
CA TRP A 383 5.51 20.00 3.87
C TRP A 383 4.13 20.65 4.02
N GLY A 384 4.09 21.87 4.51
CA GLY A 384 2.88 22.63 4.84
C GLY A 384 2.66 22.72 6.34
N VAL A 385 1.40 22.68 6.77
CA VAL A 385 0.99 22.78 8.19
C VAL A 385 1.52 21.62 9.02
N ASN A 386 1.96 21.92 10.27
CA ASN A 386 2.49 20.92 11.20
C ASN A 386 2.01 21.06 12.65
N SER A 387 1.05 21.91 12.93
CA SER A 387 0.61 22.22 14.30
C SER A 387 0.21 21.02 15.16
N GLN A 388 -0.12 19.87 14.54
CA GLN A 388 -0.47 18.61 15.22
C GLN A 388 0.50 17.47 14.88
N GLY A 389 1.67 17.76 14.28
CA GLY A 389 2.63 16.75 13.87
C GLY A 389 2.34 16.14 12.48
N HIS A 390 1.63 16.87 11.60
CA HIS A 390 1.24 16.39 10.27
C HIS A 390 2.43 16.00 9.38
N LEU A 391 3.61 16.62 9.57
CA LEU A 391 4.79 16.33 8.76
C LEU A 391 5.52 15.06 9.20
N GLY A 392 5.25 14.55 10.41
CA GLY A 392 5.85 13.31 10.89
C GLY A 392 7.36 13.37 11.08
N ASP A 393 7.94 14.58 11.22
CA ASP A 393 9.38 14.86 11.31
C ASP A 393 9.90 14.98 12.75
N GLY A 394 9.08 14.63 13.75
CA GLY A 394 9.37 14.77 15.17
C GLY A 394 9.07 16.17 15.73
N THR A 395 8.58 17.10 14.90
CA THR A 395 8.29 18.49 15.29
C THR A 395 6.79 18.83 15.16
N THR A 396 6.43 20.05 15.55
CA THR A 396 5.10 20.65 15.29
C THR A 396 5.23 22.00 14.60
N THR A 397 6.35 22.24 13.89
CA THR A 397 6.64 23.48 13.18
C THR A 397 6.30 23.32 11.70
N ASP A 398 5.52 24.26 11.14
CA ASP A 398 5.19 24.28 9.71
C ASP A 398 6.45 24.37 8.85
N SER A 399 6.44 23.76 7.67
CA SER A 399 7.56 23.84 6.73
C SER A 399 7.10 24.27 5.34
N ALA A 400 7.73 25.32 4.81
CA ALA A 400 7.50 25.79 3.44
C ALA A 400 8.36 25.04 2.41
N THR A 401 9.15 24.06 2.83
CA THR A 401 9.94 23.16 1.98
C THR A 401 9.77 21.72 2.43
N PRO A 402 9.89 20.73 1.53
CA PRO A 402 9.84 19.33 1.92
C PRO A 402 10.86 18.94 2.98
N VAL A 403 10.39 18.32 4.07
CA VAL A 403 11.19 17.72 5.16
C VAL A 403 10.99 16.21 5.18
N ALA A 404 11.98 15.46 5.66
CA ALA A 404 11.88 14.01 5.75
C ALA A 404 10.92 13.57 6.87
N VAL A 405 10.06 12.61 6.60
CA VAL A 405 9.25 11.92 7.62
C VAL A 405 10.15 10.98 8.41
N SER A 406 10.05 11.00 9.74
CA SER A 406 10.85 10.17 10.66
C SER A 406 10.33 8.73 10.71
N LEU A 407 10.47 7.97 9.62
CA LEU A 407 10.09 6.56 9.57
C LEU A 407 11.06 5.70 10.40
N PRO A 408 10.61 4.55 10.94
CA PRO A 408 11.50 3.57 11.55
C PRO A 408 12.63 3.17 10.60
N THR A 409 13.84 2.94 11.14
CA THR A 409 15.04 2.61 10.35
C THR A 409 14.80 1.44 9.39
N GLY A 410 15.12 1.63 8.11
CA GLY A 410 14.95 0.62 7.07
C GLY A 410 13.52 0.50 6.50
N THR A 411 12.59 1.33 6.96
CA THR A 411 11.24 1.38 6.42
C THR A 411 11.18 2.28 5.19
N THR A 412 10.61 1.78 4.11
CA THR A 412 10.22 2.54 2.92
C THR A 412 8.70 2.45 2.76
N LEU A 413 8.09 3.42 2.08
CA LEU A 413 6.65 3.48 1.88
C LEU A 413 6.28 3.08 0.44
N ASP A 414 5.18 2.33 0.32
CA ASP A 414 4.51 2.01 -0.94
C ASP A 414 3.38 3.02 -1.23
N THR A 415 2.59 3.34 -0.22
CA THR A 415 1.40 4.18 -0.35
C THR A 415 1.25 5.11 0.84
N VAL A 416 0.75 6.32 0.58
CA VAL A 416 0.36 7.28 1.61
C VAL A 416 -1.04 7.82 1.32
N ALA A 417 -1.85 7.96 2.37
CA ALA A 417 -3.13 8.65 2.35
C ALA A 417 -3.09 9.83 3.32
N VAL A 418 -3.43 11.01 2.83
CA VAL A 418 -3.40 12.27 3.57
C VAL A 418 -4.82 12.71 3.86
N GLY A 419 -5.16 12.80 5.13
CA GLY A 419 -6.43 13.34 5.62
C GLY A 419 -6.34 14.83 5.94
N ASN A 420 -7.37 15.36 6.65
CA ASN A 420 -7.31 16.76 7.10
C ASN A 420 -6.35 16.90 8.29
N ASN A 421 -6.38 16.00 9.26
CA ASN A 421 -5.62 16.15 10.50
C ASN A 421 -4.56 15.06 10.71
N HIS A 422 -4.46 14.07 9.84
CA HIS A 422 -3.56 12.92 10.03
C HIS A 422 -3.22 12.27 8.70
N ASN A 423 -2.24 11.40 8.75
CA ASN A 423 -1.76 10.61 7.63
C ASN A 423 -1.80 9.12 7.95
N LEU A 424 -1.98 8.31 6.93
CA LEU A 424 -1.81 6.86 6.96
C LEU A 424 -0.83 6.46 5.87
N ALA A 425 0.01 5.48 6.16
CA ALA A 425 0.94 4.95 5.17
C ALA A 425 1.06 3.43 5.26
N LEU A 426 1.22 2.80 4.10
CA LEU A 426 1.59 1.40 4.00
C LEU A 426 3.09 1.31 3.71
N PRO A 427 3.84 0.55 4.51
CA PRO A 427 5.23 0.27 4.21
C PRO A 427 5.35 -0.60 2.96
N THR A 428 6.44 -0.40 2.22
CA THR A 428 6.84 -1.34 1.18
C THR A 428 7.13 -2.68 1.83
N LEU A 429 6.48 -3.75 1.40
CA LEU A 429 6.82 -5.08 1.85
C LEU A 429 8.24 -5.39 1.39
N GLN A 430 9.15 -5.58 2.34
CA GLN A 430 10.38 -6.28 1.99
C GLN A 430 9.99 -7.69 1.54
N ALA A 431 10.40 -8.02 0.31
CA ALA A 431 10.24 -9.38 -0.17
C ALA A 431 10.92 -10.32 0.83
N ALA A 432 10.18 -11.28 1.31
CA ALA A 432 10.67 -12.32 2.21
C ALA A 432 10.23 -13.67 1.69
N SER A 433 11.12 -14.62 1.72
CA SER A 433 10.82 -16.01 1.46
C SER A 433 11.04 -16.87 2.72
N ALA A 434 10.32 -17.97 2.81
CA ALA A 434 10.53 -18.97 3.85
C ALA A 434 10.58 -20.34 3.20
N THR A 435 11.57 -21.15 3.63
CA THR A 435 11.75 -22.54 3.18
C THR A 435 11.44 -23.48 4.34
N VAL A 436 10.54 -24.43 4.12
CA VAL A 436 10.19 -25.47 5.10
C VAL A 436 10.60 -26.83 4.55
N LEU A 437 11.42 -27.57 5.32
CA LEU A 437 11.84 -28.93 4.99
C LEU A 437 10.94 -29.96 5.69
N ARG A 438 10.47 -30.93 4.95
CA ARG A 438 9.81 -32.14 5.47
C ARG A 438 10.61 -33.38 5.05
N VAL A 439 10.70 -34.33 5.96
CA VAL A 439 11.44 -35.57 5.79
C VAL A 439 10.48 -36.76 5.94
N SER A 440 10.52 -37.72 5.03
CA SER A 440 9.67 -38.90 5.05
C SER A 440 10.45 -40.15 4.60
N PRO A 441 10.37 -41.25 5.36
CA PRO A 441 9.75 -41.40 6.67
C PRO A 441 10.52 -40.63 7.76
N PRO A 442 9.90 -40.30 8.92
CA PRO A 442 10.58 -39.56 9.99
C PRO A 442 11.64 -40.42 10.73
N ASP A 443 11.46 -41.74 10.77
CA ASP A 443 12.35 -42.71 11.41
C ASP A 443 12.81 -43.77 10.38
N PRO A 444 13.73 -43.42 9.48
CA PRO A 444 14.17 -44.34 8.42
C PRO A 444 15.17 -45.38 8.93
N THR A 445 15.14 -46.58 8.33
CA THR A 445 16.16 -47.63 8.55
C THR A 445 17.33 -47.47 7.58
N ALA A 446 18.46 -48.14 7.85
CA ALA A 446 19.69 -48.01 7.07
C ALA A 446 19.57 -48.35 5.57
N ASP A 447 18.59 -49.17 5.19
CA ASP A 447 18.34 -49.59 3.80
C ASP A 447 17.19 -48.82 3.14
N GLN A 448 16.60 -47.86 3.82
CA GLN A 448 15.45 -47.13 3.35
C GLN A 448 15.84 -45.79 2.70
N ASP A 449 15.24 -45.49 1.55
CA ASP A 449 15.37 -44.18 0.95
C ASP A 449 14.58 -43.15 1.75
N VAL A 450 15.17 -41.98 1.96
CA VAL A 450 14.57 -40.83 2.62
C VAL A 450 14.18 -39.80 1.56
N THR A 451 12.92 -39.38 1.57
CA THR A 451 12.43 -38.33 0.70
C THR A 451 12.43 -37.00 1.44
N LEU A 452 13.17 -36.06 0.92
CA LEU A 452 13.24 -34.66 1.36
C LEU A 452 12.31 -33.81 0.49
N THR A 453 11.38 -33.13 1.11
CA THR A 453 10.48 -32.19 0.40
C THR A 453 10.62 -30.82 1.01
N ALA A 454 11.09 -29.86 0.22
CA ALA A 454 11.15 -28.46 0.58
C ALA A 454 9.97 -27.73 -0.05
N THR A 455 9.27 -26.91 0.74
CA THR A 455 8.23 -25.99 0.26
C THR A 455 8.74 -24.57 0.49
N VAL A 456 8.74 -23.77 -0.57
CA VAL A 456 9.14 -22.35 -0.50
C VAL A 456 7.87 -21.49 -0.62
N THR A 457 7.74 -20.55 0.30
CA THR A 457 6.68 -19.52 0.26
C THR A 457 7.34 -18.16 0.12
N CYS A 458 6.68 -17.24 -0.56
CA CYS A 458 7.15 -15.87 -0.74
C CYS A 458 5.97 -14.91 -0.61
N ASN A 459 6.17 -13.79 0.09
CA ASN A 459 5.14 -12.78 0.29
C ASN A 459 4.99 -11.80 -0.89
N ALA A 460 5.95 -11.81 -1.83
CA ALA A 460 6.01 -10.87 -2.95
C ALA A 460 5.61 -11.48 -4.31
N GLY A 461 5.27 -12.78 -4.35
CA GLY A 461 4.86 -13.49 -5.57
C GLY A 461 5.23 -14.97 -5.55
N ASP A 462 5.09 -15.63 -6.68
CA ASP A 462 5.49 -17.04 -6.79
C ASP A 462 7.01 -17.17 -6.79
N PRO A 463 7.60 -17.99 -5.90
CA PRO A 463 9.05 -18.19 -5.87
C PRO A 463 9.51 -18.96 -7.11
N THR A 464 10.60 -18.48 -7.71
CA THR A 464 11.26 -19.15 -8.86
C THR A 464 12.73 -19.38 -8.52
N GLY A 465 13.23 -20.58 -8.78
CA GLY A 465 14.61 -20.92 -8.45
C GLY A 465 14.77 -22.40 -8.16
N SER A 466 15.75 -22.74 -7.33
CA SER A 466 16.05 -24.11 -6.94
C SER A 466 16.30 -24.23 -5.44
N VAL A 467 16.12 -25.43 -4.92
CA VAL A 467 16.47 -25.79 -3.54
C VAL A 467 17.65 -26.73 -3.56
N THR A 468 18.69 -26.38 -2.84
CA THR A 468 19.83 -27.28 -2.54
C THR A 468 19.56 -28.00 -1.22
N PHE A 469 19.44 -29.34 -1.27
CA PHE A 469 19.33 -30.16 -0.07
C PHE A 469 20.72 -30.51 0.44
N ARG A 470 20.96 -30.41 1.75
CA ARG A 470 22.24 -30.68 2.42
C ARG A 470 22.05 -31.65 3.57
N ALA A 471 23.04 -32.49 3.76
CA ALA A 471 23.16 -33.35 4.94
C ALA A 471 24.57 -33.22 5.53
N ASN A 472 24.68 -32.90 6.83
CA ASN A 472 25.95 -32.73 7.53
C ASN A 472 26.95 -31.85 6.76
N ASP A 473 26.48 -30.69 6.29
CA ASP A 473 27.21 -29.70 5.47
C ASP A 473 27.67 -30.18 4.07
N THR A 474 27.15 -31.32 3.61
CA THR A 474 27.42 -31.84 2.25
C THR A 474 26.19 -31.67 1.37
N ASP A 475 26.38 -31.10 0.19
CA ASP A 475 25.30 -30.95 -0.79
C ASP A 475 24.89 -32.31 -1.35
N LEU A 476 23.60 -32.62 -1.28
CA LEU A 476 23.01 -33.84 -1.83
C LEU A 476 22.52 -33.64 -3.27
N ALA A 477 21.71 -32.58 -3.49
CA ALA A 477 21.16 -32.24 -4.79
C ALA A 477 20.64 -30.80 -4.81
N ALA A 478 20.71 -30.17 -5.98
CA ALA A 478 20.00 -28.95 -6.29
C ALA A 478 18.80 -29.26 -7.20
N VAL A 479 17.58 -28.97 -6.77
CA VAL A 479 16.33 -29.35 -7.43
C VAL A 479 15.52 -28.07 -7.74
N PRO A 480 15.11 -27.82 -9.00
CA PRO A 480 14.23 -26.70 -9.35
C PRO A 480 12.88 -26.82 -8.64
N LEU A 481 12.29 -25.66 -8.28
CA LEU A 481 10.91 -25.59 -7.81
C LEU A 481 9.94 -25.99 -8.93
N ASN A 482 8.93 -26.76 -8.57
CA ASN A 482 7.82 -27.09 -9.48
C ASN A 482 6.69 -26.03 -9.40
N SER A 483 5.61 -26.23 -10.14
CA SER A 483 4.44 -25.32 -10.17
C SER A 483 3.64 -25.22 -8.86
N THR A 484 3.98 -26.03 -7.85
CA THR A 484 3.40 -25.96 -6.50
C THR A 484 4.41 -25.44 -5.48
N ASN A 485 5.46 -24.76 -5.95
CA ASN A 485 6.52 -24.16 -5.14
C ASN A 485 7.24 -25.18 -4.24
N THR A 486 7.37 -26.43 -4.71
CA THR A 486 8.05 -27.51 -3.98
C THR A 486 9.22 -28.08 -4.79
N ALA A 487 10.26 -28.53 -4.07
CA ALA A 487 11.35 -29.35 -4.59
C ALA A 487 11.40 -30.65 -3.79
N THR A 488 11.66 -31.78 -4.46
CA THR A 488 11.69 -33.10 -3.81
C THR A 488 12.93 -33.87 -4.26
N HIS A 489 13.66 -34.44 -3.29
CA HIS A 489 14.82 -35.27 -3.53
C HIS A 489 14.75 -36.54 -2.68
N SER A 490 15.00 -37.70 -3.29
CA SER A 490 15.07 -38.99 -2.58
C SER A 490 16.51 -39.49 -2.56
N THR A 491 16.99 -39.84 -1.39
CA THR A 491 18.38 -40.25 -1.18
C THR A 491 18.49 -41.25 -0.02
N ARG A 492 19.60 -42.00 0.04
CA ARG A 492 19.99 -42.76 1.23
C ARG A 492 20.96 -41.95 2.05
N LEU A 493 20.72 -41.94 3.35
CA LEU A 493 21.59 -41.25 4.30
C LEU A 493 22.44 -42.26 5.07
N PRO A 494 23.64 -41.88 5.50
CA PRO A 494 24.50 -42.75 6.30
C PRO A 494 23.89 -43.08 7.67
N ALA A 495 24.25 -44.23 8.24
CA ALA A 495 23.86 -44.58 9.60
C ALA A 495 24.39 -43.54 10.61
N GLY A 496 23.61 -43.28 11.63
CA GLY A 496 23.87 -42.24 12.64
C GLY A 496 23.01 -41.02 12.49
N ALA A 497 23.33 -39.96 13.23
CA ALA A 497 22.61 -38.67 13.18
C ALA A 497 22.98 -37.92 11.91
N ASN A 498 21.95 -37.48 11.19
CA ASN A 498 22.07 -36.63 9.99
C ASN A 498 21.31 -35.34 10.20
N THR A 499 21.99 -34.20 10.12
CA THR A 499 21.41 -32.88 10.15
C THR A 499 21.11 -32.42 8.71
N LEU A 500 19.83 -32.18 8.42
CA LEU A 500 19.32 -31.89 7.10
C LEU A 500 18.87 -30.41 7.02
N ILE A 501 19.21 -29.75 5.92
CA ILE A 501 18.87 -28.37 5.62
C ILE A 501 18.44 -28.29 4.15
N ALA A 502 17.49 -27.41 3.85
CA ALA A 502 17.09 -27.04 2.51
C ALA A 502 17.36 -25.53 2.29
N GLU A 503 18.21 -25.21 1.34
CA GLU A 503 18.59 -23.84 0.97
C GLU A 503 17.95 -23.46 -0.36
N TYR A 504 17.01 -22.49 -0.33
CA TYR A 504 16.42 -21.94 -1.54
C TYR A 504 17.29 -20.83 -2.11
N THR A 505 17.61 -20.94 -3.39
CA THR A 505 18.30 -19.90 -4.17
C THR A 505 17.35 -19.39 -5.26
N SER A 506 17.07 -18.11 -5.22
CA SER A 506 16.18 -17.42 -6.14
C SER A 506 16.83 -17.15 -7.50
N THR A 507 16.05 -17.18 -8.57
CA THR A 507 16.46 -16.70 -9.91
C THR A 507 15.98 -15.28 -10.20
N THR A 508 15.22 -14.66 -9.29
CA THR A 508 14.67 -13.30 -9.42
C THR A 508 14.89 -12.50 -8.15
N SER A 509 14.85 -11.18 -8.24
CA SER A 509 14.89 -10.29 -7.08
C SER A 509 13.55 -10.20 -6.33
N VAL A 510 12.50 -10.88 -6.81
CA VAL A 510 11.15 -10.80 -6.25
C VAL A 510 11.04 -11.60 -4.94
N CYS A 511 11.70 -12.76 -4.88
CA CYS A 511 11.71 -13.62 -3.69
C CYS A 511 13.17 -13.83 -3.27
N PRO A 512 13.65 -13.29 -2.14
CA PRO A 512 15.03 -13.48 -1.70
C PRO A 512 15.32 -14.94 -1.36
N ASP A 513 16.60 -15.28 -1.27
CA ASP A 513 17.06 -16.60 -0.81
C ASP A 513 16.60 -16.86 0.62
N SER A 514 16.37 -18.14 0.95
CA SER A 514 15.98 -18.56 2.31
C SER A 514 16.44 -19.97 2.63
N GLN A 515 16.51 -20.28 3.91
CA GLN A 515 16.96 -21.57 4.42
C GLN A 515 15.93 -22.12 5.40
N SER A 516 15.74 -23.47 5.38
CA SER A 516 14.92 -24.15 6.38
C SER A 516 15.61 -24.19 7.74
N GLU A 517 14.82 -24.38 8.80
CA GLU A 517 15.38 -24.85 10.06
C GLU A 517 16.08 -26.20 9.85
N ALA A 518 17.14 -26.45 10.64
CA ALA A 518 17.87 -27.71 10.60
C ALA A 518 17.01 -28.83 11.21
N THR A 519 16.82 -29.92 10.47
CA THR A 519 16.10 -31.11 10.91
C THR A 519 17.07 -32.24 11.13
N THR A 520 17.15 -32.78 12.34
CA THR A 520 18.02 -33.94 12.63
C THR A 520 17.20 -35.22 12.65
N ILE A 521 17.61 -36.19 11.84
CA ILE A 521 17.09 -37.57 11.85
C ILE A 521 18.19 -38.55 12.16
N THR A 522 17.86 -39.67 12.79
CA THR A 522 18.84 -40.73 13.13
C THR A 522 18.53 -41.99 12.32
N ILE A 523 19.47 -42.40 11.51
CA ILE A 523 19.40 -43.67 10.77
C ILE A 523 19.90 -44.78 11.69
N ALA A 524 19.05 -45.74 12.01
CA ALA A 524 19.46 -46.91 12.79
C ALA A 524 20.54 -47.71 12.03
N GLY A 525 21.65 -47.96 12.67
CA GLY A 525 22.68 -48.88 12.13
C GLY A 525 22.13 -50.30 11.91
N PRO A 526 22.77 -51.10 11.04
CA PRO A 526 22.42 -52.51 10.94
C PRO A 526 22.52 -53.16 12.34
N PRO A 527 21.57 -54.03 12.71
CA PRO A 527 21.62 -54.70 14.00
C PRO A 527 22.97 -55.42 14.13
N ASP A 528 23.67 -55.21 15.25
CA ASP A 528 24.90 -55.93 15.56
C ASP A 528 24.62 -57.41 15.41
N LEU A 529 25.39 -58.09 14.51
CA LEU A 529 25.32 -59.52 14.38
C LEU A 529 25.70 -60.10 15.74
N PRO A 530 24.92 -61.02 16.31
CA PRO A 530 25.28 -61.64 17.56
C PRO A 530 26.62 -62.36 17.35
N THR A 531 27.66 -61.96 18.07
CA THR A 531 28.95 -62.65 18.11
C THR A 531 28.75 -64.00 18.76
N THR A 532 28.40 -65.01 17.96
CA THR A 532 28.45 -66.39 18.37
C THR A 532 29.92 -66.88 18.35
N GLY A 533 30.65 -66.49 19.38
CA GLY A 533 31.90 -67.14 19.71
C GLY A 533 31.62 -68.31 20.64
N PRO A 534 32.28 -69.47 20.45
CA PRO A 534 32.05 -70.61 21.32
C PRO A 534 32.58 -70.35 22.74
N ASN A 535 31.71 -70.45 23.74
CA ASN A 535 32.05 -70.41 25.15
C ASN A 535 32.93 -71.65 25.48
N LEU A 536 34.21 -71.42 25.73
CA LEU A 536 35.01 -72.31 26.50
C LEU A 536 34.90 -71.94 27.98
N PRO A 537 34.57 -72.93 28.87
CA PRO A 537 34.56 -72.67 30.30
C PRO A 537 35.95 -72.76 30.85
N THR A 538 36.56 -71.72 31.34
CA THR A 538 37.68 -71.76 32.24
C THR A 538 37.24 -71.36 33.64
N LEU A 539 37.09 -72.39 34.48
CA LEU A 539 37.10 -72.27 35.92
C LEU A 539 38.45 -71.70 36.35
N LEU A 540 38.48 -70.68 37.20
CA LEU A 540 39.30 -70.64 38.46
C LEU A 540 39.41 -69.17 38.95
N GLY A 541 39.04 -68.97 40.21
CA GLY A 541 39.70 -68.02 41.09
C GLY A 541 38.86 -66.86 41.61
N ALA A 542 38.27 -67.08 42.78
CA ALA A 542 37.73 -66.10 43.65
C ALA A 542 38.75 -65.06 44.09
N ALA A 543 38.36 -63.77 44.06
CA ALA A 543 38.79 -62.80 45.08
C ALA A 543 37.83 -61.60 45.11
N ALA A 544 37.17 -61.51 46.23
CA ALA A 544 36.34 -60.36 46.59
C ALA A 544 37.19 -59.11 46.86
N LEU A 545 36.74 -57.96 46.41
CA LEU A 545 37.00 -56.72 47.14
C LEU A 545 35.82 -55.74 46.95
N LEU A 546 35.07 -55.64 48.04
CA LEU A 546 34.12 -54.53 48.28
C LEU A 546 34.92 -53.24 48.50
N ILE A 547 34.56 -52.18 47.80
CA ILE A 547 34.75 -50.80 48.29
C ILE A 547 33.49 -50.04 48.11
N LEU A 548 32.84 -49.77 49.24
CA LEU A 548 31.81 -48.74 49.47
C LEU A 548 32.48 -47.37 49.45
N SER A 549 31.83 -46.41 48.83
CA SER A 549 31.75 -45.02 49.25
C SER A 549 31.02 -44.24 48.11
N GLY A 550 30.04 -43.47 48.29
CA GLY A 550 29.46 -42.73 49.35
C GLY A 550 28.68 -41.64 48.68
N ALA A 551 27.36 -41.73 48.79
CA ALA A 551 26.45 -40.70 48.33
C ALA A 551 26.63 -39.44 49.18
N THR A 552 26.75 -38.27 48.55
CA THR A 552 26.48 -37.01 49.21
C THR A 552 25.40 -36.24 48.46
N LEU A 553 24.24 -36.29 49.03
CA LEU A 553 23.07 -35.46 48.74
C LEU A 553 23.35 -34.04 49.23
N LEU A 554 23.32 -33.04 48.40
CA LEU A 554 23.32 -31.63 48.79
C LEU A 554 21.97 -31.02 48.45
N HIS A 555 21.13 -31.01 49.47
CA HIS A 555 19.92 -30.26 49.56
C HIS A 555 20.25 -28.78 49.71
N ARG A 556 19.82 -27.88 48.80
CA ARG A 556 19.84 -26.44 48.99
C ARG A 556 18.40 -25.95 49.18
N THR A 557 18.15 -25.56 50.41
CA THR A 557 16.99 -24.85 50.91
C THR A 557 16.90 -23.44 50.41
N ARG A 558 15.69 -23.05 50.01
CA ARG A 558 15.30 -21.65 49.78
C ARG A 558 15.23 -20.86 51.11
N PRO A 559 15.60 -19.58 51.15
CA PRO A 559 15.16 -18.70 52.20
C PRO A 559 13.92 -17.90 51.76
N ARG A 560 12.99 -17.77 52.69
CA ARG A 560 11.75 -17.00 52.66
C ARG A 560 12.06 -15.50 52.76
N ARG A 561 11.20 -14.69 52.09
CA ARG A 561 11.03 -13.25 52.30
C ARG A 561 10.52 -12.92 53.70
N PRO A 562 10.80 -11.74 54.24
CA PRO A 562 9.88 -11.04 55.14
C PRO A 562 9.19 -9.87 54.42
N ALA A 563 7.91 -9.75 54.71
CA ALA A 563 7.06 -8.61 54.40
C ALA A 563 7.34 -7.45 55.35
N HIS A 564 7.27 -6.21 54.85
CA HIS A 564 6.86 -5.05 55.63
C HIS A 564 6.13 -4.04 54.74
N HIS A 565 4.88 -3.81 55.03
CA HIS A 565 4.11 -2.58 54.83
C HIS A 565 4.31 -1.67 56.08
N PRO A 566 3.83 -0.42 56.17
CA PRO A 566 3.44 0.58 55.16
C PRO A 566 4.02 1.98 55.48
N TYR A 567 3.96 2.89 54.51
CA TYR A 567 3.39 4.25 54.65
C TYR A 567 3.20 4.82 53.26
#